data_525c158a0723d24a179a3ad9edba6afc
#
_entry.id   525c158a0723d24a179a3ad9edba6afc
#
_cell.length_a   1.000
_cell.length_b   1.000
_cell.length_c   1.000
_cell.angle_alpha   90.00
_cell.angle_beta   90.00
_cell.angle_gamma   90.00
#
_symmetry.space_group_name_H-M   'P 1'
#
loop_
_entity.id
_entity.type
_entity.pdbx_description
1 polymer ?
#
loop_
_entity_poly.entity_id
_entity_poly.type
_entity_poly.pdbx_seq_one_letter_code
_entity_poly.pdbx_strand_id
1 'polypeptide(L)'
;MRFLAIIIIGFVLYFLIKFLITKEGSFFFGKKNKKINIEVNELHENIHEINFQESIKGYERNRDFRYAVRYQFLWILKILADKNIIEWNPEKTNRDYMSEIKEKQLQGKFRDATKIFDYVWYGEFEIDENSYHKMKEKWSVFHEKI
;
A
#
# COMPACT_ATOMS: atom_id res chain seq x y z
N MET A 1 5.76 -41.86 -38.24
CA MET A 1 4.62 -41.24 -37.44
C MET A 1 4.95 -41.03 -35.98
N ARG A 2 5.63 -41.93 -35.27
CA ARG A 2 5.95 -41.76 -33.83
C ARG A 2 6.88 -40.59 -33.54
N PHE A 3 7.89 -40.28 -34.38
CA PHE A 3 8.80 -39.16 -34.23
C PHE A 3 8.10 -37.79 -34.40
N LEU A 4 7.14 -37.71 -35.29
CA LEU A 4 6.38 -36.49 -35.54
C LEU A 4 5.47 -36.13 -34.36
N ALA A 5 4.89 -37.13 -33.70
CA ALA A 5 4.14 -36.95 -32.49
C ALA A 5 4.94 -36.44 -31.31
N ILE A 6 6.21 -36.93 -31.15
CA ILE A 6 7.11 -36.47 -30.09
C ILE A 6 7.51 -35.00 -30.30
N ILE A 7 7.75 -34.57 -31.53
CA ILE A 7 8.08 -33.18 -31.87
C ILE A 7 6.90 -32.27 -31.55
N ILE A 8 5.67 -32.67 -31.90
CA ILE A 8 4.47 -31.89 -31.61
C ILE A 8 4.23 -31.76 -30.10
N ILE A 9 4.41 -32.82 -29.34
CA ILE A 9 4.27 -32.80 -27.86
C ILE A 9 5.34 -31.88 -27.24
N GLY A 10 6.59 -31.95 -27.72
CA GLY A 10 7.67 -31.05 -27.26
C GLY A 10 7.37 -29.59 -27.54
N PHE A 11 6.79 -29.29 -28.71
CA PHE A 11 6.44 -27.93 -29.10
C PHE A 11 5.26 -27.39 -28.24
N VAL A 12 4.25 -28.22 -28.00
CA VAL A 12 3.12 -27.88 -27.12
C VAL A 12 3.58 -27.64 -25.69
N LEU A 13 4.44 -28.52 -25.15
CA LEU A 13 5.02 -28.36 -23.81
C LEU A 13 5.88 -27.10 -23.70
N TYR A 14 6.71 -26.82 -24.70
CA TYR A 14 7.48 -25.58 -24.75
C TYR A 14 6.59 -24.32 -24.74
N PHE A 15 5.53 -24.31 -25.54
CA PHE A 15 4.56 -23.21 -25.57
C PHE A 15 3.78 -23.10 -24.27
N LEU A 16 3.39 -24.21 -23.65
CA LEU A 16 2.73 -24.25 -22.34
C LEU A 16 3.63 -23.70 -21.22
N ILE A 17 4.90 -24.12 -21.21
CA ILE A 17 5.88 -23.63 -20.22
C ILE A 17 6.16 -22.15 -20.47
N LYS A 18 6.35 -21.73 -21.71
CA LYS A 18 6.53 -20.33 -22.05
C LYS A 18 5.29 -19.49 -21.69
N PHE A 19 4.09 -20.00 -21.90
CA PHE A 19 2.84 -19.37 -21.50
C PHE A 19 2.70 -19.26 -19.98
N LEU A 20 3.12 -20.28 -19.23
CA LEU A 20 3.11 -20.26 -17.76
C LEU A 20 4.19 -19.33 -17.18
N ILE A 21 5.38 -19.29 -17.80
CA ILE A 21 6.46 -18.39 -17.37
C ILE A 21 6.18 -16.94 -17.80
N THR A 22 5.53 -16.72 -18.94
CA THR A 22 5.15 -15.38 -19.43
C THR A 22 3.86 -14.86 -18.78
N LYS A 23 3.20 -15.69 -17.96
CA LYS A 23 2.11 -15.25 -17.07
C LYS A 23 2.65 -14.55 -15.81
N GLU A 24 3.60 -13.66 -15.99
CA GLU A 24 3.62 -12.47 -15.15
C GLU A 24 2.31 -11.72 -15.45
N GLY A 25 1.52 -11.54 -14.41
CA GLY A 25 0.14 -11.07 -14.41
C GLY A 25 -0.16 -9.72 -15.07
N SER A 26 0.33 -9.46 -16.28
CA SER A 26 0.08 -8.20 -17.00
C SER A 26 -1.13 -8.24 -17.95
N PHE A 27 -1.75 -9.40 -18.15
CA PHE A 27 -2.85 -9.50 -19.13
C PHE A 27 -4.25 -9.19 -18.59
N PHE A 28 -4.40 -9.05 -17.26
CA PHE A 28 -5.68 -8.67 -16.64
C PHE A 28 -5.82 -7.17 -16.30
N PHE A 29 -4.76 -6.38 -16.44
CA PHE A 29 -4.82 -4.94 -16.23
C PHE A 29 -4.56 -4.18 -17.53
N GLY A 30 -5.50 -4.32 -18.46
CA GLY A 30 -5.60 -3.42 -19.60
C GLY A 30 -6.04 -2.03 -19.14
N LYS A 31 -5.08 -1.20 -18.80
CA LYS A 31 -5.07 0.23 -19.13
C LYS A 31 -3.71 0.78 -18.72
N LYS A 32 -3.03 1.33 -19.71
CA LYS A 32 -1.75 2.02 -19.59
C LYS A 32 -1.92 3.26 -18.71
N ASN A 33 -2.04 3.04 -17.38
CA ASN A 33 -1.84 4.09 -16.43
C ASN A 33 -0.33 4.18 -16.23
N LYS A 34 0.22 5.35 -16.50
CA LYS A 34 1.57 5.74 -16.16
C LYS A 34 1.81 5.22 -14.73
N LYS A 35 2.51 4.07 -14.60
CA LYS A 35 2.96 3.58 -13.30
C LYS A 35 3.74 4.73 -12.71
N ILE A 36 3.18 5.34 -11.69
CA ILE A 36 3.97 6.09 -10.73
C ILE A 36 4.82 4.98 -10.11
N ASN A 37 6.02 4.79 -10.66
CA ASN A 37 7.05 3.93 -10.07
C ASN A 37 7.52 4.63 -8.80
N ILE A 38 6.71 4.53 -7.78
CA ILE A 38 7.16 4.81 -6.43
C ILE A 38 7.78 3.50 -5.96
N GLU A 39 9.07 3.35 -6.27
CA GLU A 39 9.87 2.22 -5.83
C GLU A 39 9.83 2.14 -4.29
N VAL A 40 9.91 0.92 -3.80
CA VAL A 40 10.00 0.58 -2.37
C VAL A 40 11.16 1.30 -1.65
N ASN A 41 12.09 1.91 -2.41
CA ASN A 41 13.19 2.74 -1.93
C ASN A 41 12.74 4.09 -1.34
N GLU A 42 11.54 4.57 -1.63
CA GLU A 42 11.05 5.86 -1.10
C GLU A 42 10.71 5.84 0.40
N LEU A 43 10.71 4.67 1.04
CA LEU A 43 10.56 4.58 2.50
C LEU A 43 11.80 5.04 3.27
N HIS A 44 12.93 5.19 2.61
CA HIS A 44 14.09 5.90 3.14
C HIS A 44 13.99 7.41 2.92
N GLU A 45 13.00 7.86 2.14
CA GLU A 45 12.77 9.27 1.91
C GLU A 45 12.07 9.91 3.11
N ASN A 46 12.47 11.13 3.36
CA ASN A 46 11.96 11.94 4.44
C ASN A 46 10.44 12.17 4.26
N ILE A 47 9.59 11.63 5.13
CA ILE A 47 8.13 11.82 5.06
C ILE A 47 7.73 13.30 5.00
N HIS A 48 8.63 14.20 5.36
CA HIS A 48 8.39 15.66 5.34
C HIS A 48 8.37 16.24 3.92
N GLU A 49 8.93 15.55 2.92
CA GLU A 49 9.02 16.01 1.52
C GLU A 49 7.85 15.50 0.65
N ILE A 50 7.05 14.56 1.14
CA ILE A 50 5.97 13.93 0.39
C ILE A 50 4.73 14.84 0.36
N ASN A 51 4.19 15.10 -0.84
CA ASN A 51 2.87 15.70 -1.01
C ASN A 51 1.77 14.64 -0.85
N PHE A 52 1.43 14.33 0.39
CA PHE A 52 0.45 13.28 0.72
C PHE A 52 -0.91 13.49 0.09
N GLN A 53 -1.41 14.73 0.06
CA GLN A 53 -2.74 15.03 -0.48
C GLN A 53 -2.83 14.68 -1.97
N GLU A 54 -1.81 15.04 -2.74
CA GLU A 54 -1.79 14.76 -4.18
C GLU A 54 -1.58 13.27 -4.45
N SER A 55 -0.68 12.62 -3.72
CA SER A 55 -0.40 11.19 -3.84
C SER A 55 -1.65 10.36 -3.54
N ILE A 56 -2.33 10.64 -2.42
CA ILE A 56 -3.55 9.95 -2.01
C ILE A 56 -4.65 10.12 -3.08
N LYS A 57 -4.88 11.37 -3.56
CA LYS A 57 -5.84 11.62 -4.64
C LYS A 57 -5.49 10.88 -5.93
N GLY A 58 -4.20 10.73 -6.23
CA GLY A 58 -3.71 9.95 -7.36
C GLY A 58 -4.08 8.47 -7.25
N TYR A 59 -3.84 7.87 -6.08
CA TYR A 59 -4.20 6.47 -5.83
C TYR A 59 -5.71 6.26 -5.81
N GLU A 60 -6.48 7.16 -5.20
CA GLU A 60 -7.95 7.12 -5.21
C GLU A 60 -8.51 7.14 -6.64
N ARG A 61 -8.04 8.03 -7.51
CA ARG A 61 -8.46 8.09 -8.92
C ARG A 61 -8.14 6.81 -9.69
N ASN A 62 -7.04 6.16 -9.36
CA ASN A 62 -6.64 4.90 -9.98
C ASN A 62 -7.29 3.68 -9.33
N ARG A 63 -8.13 3.88 -8.29
CA ARG A 63 -8.75 2.83 -7.49
C ARG A 63 -7.72 1.92 -6.80
N ASP A 64 -6.53 2.41 -6.58
CA ASP A 64 -5.47 1.73 -5.84
C ASP A 64 -5.58 2.05 -4.36
N PHE A 65 -6.65 1.53 -3.75
CA PHE A 65 -6.99 1.84 -2.37
C PHE A 65 -5.98 1.32 -1.36
N ARG A 66 -5.23 0.26 -1.70
CA ARG A 66 -4.17 -0.26 -0.83
C ARG A 66 -3.05 0.77 -0.64
N TYR A 67 -2.58 1.37 -1.73
CA TYR A 67 -1.59 2.44 -1.64
C TYR A 67 -2.18 3.73 -1.06
N ALA A 68 -3.43 4.05 -1.34
CA ALA A 68 -4.10 5.18 -0.71
C ALA A 68 -4.12 5.04 0.83
N VAL A 69 -4.44 3.85 1.35
CA VAL A 69 -4.38 3.53 2.79
C VAL A 69 -2.97 3.69 3.35
N ARG A 70 -1.94 3.18 2.63
CA ARG A 70 -0.55 3.33 3.06
C ARG A 70 -0.15 4.80 3.20
N TYR A 71 -0.45 5.61 2.19
CA TYR A 71 -0.10 7.04 2.21
C TYR A 71 -0.90 7.83 3.24
N GLN A 72 -2.16 7.46 3.50
CA GLN A 72 -2.93 8.01 4.61
C GLN A 72 -2.27 7.71 5.96
N PHE A 73 -1.77 6.49 6.16
CA PHE A 73 -1.10 6.11 7.41
C PHE A 73 0.24 6.84 7.58
N LEU A 74 1.05 6.93 6.53
CA LEU A 74 2.30 7.72 6.54
C LEU A 74 2.02 9.21 6.83
N TRP A 75 0.92 9.76 6.33
CA TRP A 75 0.51 11.12 6.64
C TRP A 75 0.17 11.31 8.12
N ILE A 76 -0.48 10.33 8.74
CA ILE A 76 -0.72 10.34 10.20
C ILE A 76 0.63 10.40 10.94
N LEU A 77 1.61 9.56 10.56
CA LEU A 77 2.94 9.58 11.16
C LEU A 77 3.62 10.94 10.99
N LYS A 78 3.51 11.54 9.80
CA LYS A 78 4.03 12.89 9.56
C LYS A 78 3.39 13.92 10.49
N ILE A 79 2.06 13.94 10.62
CA ILE A 79 1.34 14.87 11.50
C ILE A 79 1.82 14.74 12.94
N LEU A 80 1.97 13.50 13.42
CA LEU A 80 2.45 13.24 14.79
C LEU A 80 3.91 13.66 14.98
N ALA A 81 4.75 13.47 13.97
CA ALA A 81 6.15 13.90 13.99
C ALA A 81 6.28 15.42 13.94
N ASP A 82 5.53 16.10 13.06
CA ASP A 82 5.51 17.57 12.96
C ASP A 82 5.06 18.25 14.26
N LYS A 83 4.27 17.54 15.06
CA LYS A 83 3.82 18.00 16.39
C LYS A 83 4.73 17.54 17.53
N ASN A 84 5.86 16.91 17.23
CA ASN A 84 6.79 16.35 18.21
C ASN A 84 6.14 15.36 19.19
N ILE A 85 5.08 14.67 18.77
CA ILE A 85 4.42 13.62 19.54
C ILE A 85 5.18 12.31 19.41
N ILE A 86 5.76 12.06 18.22
CA ILE A 86 6.64 10.93 17.90
C ILE A 86 7.91 11.45 17.24
N GLU A 87 8.98 10.67 17.32
CA GLU A 87 10.20 10.89 16.54
C GLU A 87 10.17 9.97 15.30
N TRP A 88 10.09 10.55 14.10
CA TRP A 88 10.09 9.78 12.86
C TRP A 88 11.43 9.06 12.66
N ASN A 89 11.35 7.75 12.45
CA ASN A 89 12.46 6.93 12.01
C ASN A 89 11.92 5.74 11.20
N PRO A 90 12.33 5.53 9.94
CA PRO A 90 11.83 4.46 9.08
C PRO A 90 12.11 3.05 9.64
N GLU A 91 13.06 2.89 10.55
CA GLU A 91 13.37 1.61 11.20
C GLU A 91 12.44 1.26 12.36
N LYS A 92 11.66 2.24 12.86
CA LYS A 92 10.70 2.00 13.94
C LYS A 92 9.49 1.22 13.46
N THR A 93 9.00 0.37 14.35
CA THR A 93 7.73 -0.33 14.15
C THR A 93 6.53 0.52 14.61
N ASN A 94 5.32 0.15 14.19
CA ASN A 94 4.09 0.81 14.66
C ASN A 94 3.94 0.74 16.19
N ARG A 95 4.49 -0.30 16.83
CA ARG A 95 4.51 -0.43 18.29
C ARG A 95 5.43 0.59 18.95
N ASP A 96 6.56 0.89 18.32
CA ASP A 96 7.51 1.89 18.84
C ASP A 96 6.86 3.26 18.82
N TYR A 97 6.24 3.66 17.71
CA TYR A 97 5.48 4.91 17.63
C TYR A 97 4.34 4.97 18.65
N MET A 98 3.63 3.86 18.84
CA MET A 98 2.54 3.80 19.84
C MET A 98 3.05 4.05 21.25
N SER A 99 4.26 3.59 21.60
CA SER A 99 4.86 3.79 22.92
C SER A 99 5.26 5.25 23.20
N GLU A 100 5.54 6.03 22.14
CA GLU A 100 5.89 7.44 22.24
C GLU A 100 4.69 8.33 22.50
N ILE A 101 3.49 7.93 22.06
CA ILE A 101 2.25 8.67 22.25
C ILE A 101 1.81 8.60 23.71
N LYS A 102 1.97 9.69 24.45
CA LYS A 102 1.67 9.73 25.91
C LYS A 102 0.17 9.90 26.19
N GLU A 103 -0.55 10.61 25.34
CA GLU A 103 -1.98 10.84 25.52
C GLU A 103 -2.77 9.57 25.19
N LYS A 104 -3.48 9.02 26.18
CA LYS A 104 -4.18 7.73 26.03
C LYS A 104 -5.28 7.74 24.96
N GLN A 105 -5.98 8.86 24.81
CA GLN A 105 -7.04 8.96 23.79
C GLN A 105 -6.44 8.94 22.38
N LEU A 106 -5.36 9.70 22.15
CA LEU A 106 -4.64 9.73 20.90
C LEU A 106 -3.97 8.37 20.59
N GLN A 107 -3.38 7.75 21.62
CA GLN A 107 -2.81 6.39 21.52
C GLN A 107 -3.87 5.37 21.10
N GLY A 108 -5.09 5.46 21.64
CA GLY A 108 -6.21 4.61 21.22
C GLY A 108 -6.57 4.80 19.74
N LYS A 109 -6.69 6.05 19.29
CA LYS A 109 -6.95 6.37 17.86
C LYS A 109 -5.84 5.86 16.96
N PHE A 110 -4.58 6.06 17.34
CA PHE A 110 -3.43 5.57 16.58
C PHE A 110 -3.41 4.05 16.51
N ARG A 111 -3.74 3.34 17.59
CA ARG A 111 -3.89 1.88 17.59
C ARG A 111 -4.94 1.40 16.58
N ASP A 112 -6.07 2.09 16.50
CA ASP A 112 -7.13 1.72 15.54
C ASP A 112 -6.71 2.02 14.10
N ALA A 113 -5.99 3.12 13.86
CA ALA A 113 -5.41 3.43 12.56
C ALA A 113 -4.36 2.38 12.14
N THR A 114 -3.51 1.97 13.07
CA THR A 114 -2.50 0.92 12.86
C THR A 114 -3.15 -0.41 12.48
N LYS A 115 -4.21 -0.84 13.19
CA LYS A 115 -4.93 -2.08 12.85
C LYS A 115 -5.47 -2.07 11.43
N ILE A 116 -6.01 -0.94 10.97
CA ILE A 116 -6.51 -0.79 9.59
C ILE A 116 -5.34 -0.91 8.62
N PHE A 117 -4.25 -0.20 8.87
CA PHE A 117 -3.06 -0.27 8.04
C PHE A 117 -2.49 -1.69 7.96
N ASP A 118 -2.31 -2.36 9.10
CA ASP A 118 -1.77 -3.72 9.15
C ASP A 118 -2.66 -4.70 8.40
N TYR A 119 -3.98 -4.60 8.57
CA TYR A 119 -4.94 -5.43 7.86
C TYR A 119 -4.85 -5.27 6.34
N VAL A 120 -4.79 -4.02 5.88
CA VAL A 120 -4.79 -3.70 4.45
C VAL A 120 -3.43 -3.99 3.81
N TRP A 121 -2.36 -3.56 4.48
CA TRP A 121 -1.03 -3.59 3.89
C TRP A 121 -0.40 -4.99 3.94
N TYR A 122 -0.44 -5.63 5.10
CA TYR A 122 0.15 -6.96 5.30
C TYR A 122 -0.83 -8.12 5.08
N GLY A 123 -2.14 -7.87 5.20
CA GLY A 123 -3.15 -8.89 4.96
C GLY A 123 -3.44 -9.16 3.49
N GLU A 124 -2.95 -8.32 2.57
CA GLU A 124 -3.15 -8.43 1.11
C GLU A 124 -4.61 -8.54 0.67
N PHE A 125 -5.56 -8.05 1.50
CA PHE A 125 -6.97 -8.06 1.15
C PHE A 125 -7.29 -7.01 0.09
N GLU A 126 -8.12 -7.39 -0.87
CA GLU A 126 -8.71 -6.43 -1.79
C GLU A 126 -9.67 -5.51 -1.06
N ILE A 127 -9.54 -4.21 -1.28
CA ILE A 127 -10.37 -3.20 -0.66
C ILE A 127 -11.24 -2.57 -1.74
N ASP A 128 -12.54 -2.63 -1.54
CA ASP A 128 -13.49 -1.89 -2.34
C ASP A 128 -13.57 -0.41 -1.92
N GLU A 129 -14.17 0.39 -2.77
CA GLU A 129 -14.33 1.83 -2.57
C GLU A 129 -15.11 2.17 -1.28
N ASN A 130 -16.17 1.41 -0.99
CA ASN A 130 -17.00 1.63 0.21
C ASN A 130 -16.21 1.37 1.49
N SER A 131 -15.45 0.28 1.51
CA SER A 131 -14.57 -0.07 2.64
C SER A 131 -13.48 0.98 2.83
N TYR A 132 -12.87 1.45 1.74
CA TYR A 132 -11.90 2.52 1.78
C TYR A 132 -12.48 3.82 2.37
N HIS A 133 -13.65 4.25 1.94
CA HIS A 133 -14.29 5.47 2.46
C HIS A 133 -14.55 5.39 3.96
N LYS A 134 -15.06 4.25 4.47
CA LYS A 134 -15.25 4.02 5.91
C LYS A 134 -13.93 4.08 6.70
N MET A 135 -12.83 3.59 6.13
CA MET A 135 -11.51 3.70 6.75
C MET A 135 -11.02 5.15 6.77
N LYS A 136 -11.18 5.87 5.66
CA LYS A 136 -10.79 7.27 5.53
C LYS A 136 -11.50 8.17 6.53
N GLU A 137 -12.79 7.97 6.77
CA GLU A 137 -13.56 8.70 7.81
C GLU A 137 -12.95 8.52 9.20
N LYS A 138 -12.53 7.31 9.56
CA LYS A 138 -11.88 7.06 10.86
C LYS A 138 -10.57 7.81 11.03
N TRP A 139 -9.88 8.11 9.94
CA TRP A 139 -8.60 8.79 9.95
C TRP A 139 -8.70 10.31 9.84
N SER A 140 -9.84 10.86 9.45
CA SER A 140 -10.08 12.31 9.39
C SER A 140 -9.81 13.02 10.73
N VAL A 141 -10.02 12.30 11.83
CA VAL A 141 -9.75 12.77 13.20
C VAL A 141 -8.28 13.24 13.40
N PHE A 142 -7.32 12.64 12.69
CA PHE A 142 -5.91 13.05 12.77
C PHE A 142 -5.63 14.33 12.02
N HIS A 143 -6.42 14.66 11.01
CA HIS A 143 -6.26 15.87 10.20
C HIS A 143 -6.94 17.09 10.83
N GLU A 144 -8.00 16.88 11.61
CA GLU A 144 -8.85 17.97 12.11
C GLU A 144 -8.63 18.32 13.60
N LYS A 145 -8.14 17.38 14.40
CA LYS A 145 -8.23 17.49 15.89
C LYS A 145 -6.90 17.29 16.63
N ILE A 146 -5.78 17.23 15.93
CA ILE A 146 -4.47 17.08 16.60
C ILE A 146 -3.61 18.33 16.45
#